data_7a90d986983279313e3ea1da0dc24172
#
_entry.id   7a90d986983279313e3ea1da0dc24172
#
_cell.length_a   1.000
_cell.length_b   1.000
_cell.length_c   1.000
_cell.angle_alpha   90.00
_cell.angle_beta   90.00
_cell.angle_gamma   90.00
#
_symmetry.space_group_name_H-M   'P 1'
#
loop_
_entity.id
_entity.type
_entity.pdbx_description
1 polymer ?
#
loop_
_entity_poly.entity_id
_entity_poly.type
_entity_poly.pdbx_seq_one_letter_code
_entity_poly.pdbx_strand_id
1 'polypeptide(L)'
;MKPIYAIVLSALALGAHADDFRVAADGGRAEIQQAIDAASAAGGGRVVVAPGVHPVGALRLRSHVELHLEKGAVLLGSTKRDDYDDFPRDVCSVSPESSYRALIQAWDTDDIAITGKGTIDGQGPAFYDRKPPRGHWPKPKFRPLMVQFVRCRRVRLEGVTFKDSPLWTMFIRLCEDVVADGITVVGDQRMINNDGIDFDACRRVRVGNSHFKTGDDCIILRAMREWKDEHVVCEDFVVSNCVLNSRCQSIRMGAPSDDTIRNALFKDIKMSGNNGVFFDYPIR
;
A
#
# COMPACT_ATOMS: atom_id res chain seq x y z
N MET A 1 -30.91 -15.50 15.88
CA MET A 1 -29.46 -15.38 16.15
C MET A 1 -28.75 -16.39 15.27
N LYS A 2 -28.09 -15.95 14.20
CA LYS A 2 -27.26 -16.82 13.37
C LYS A 2 -25.88 -16.93 14.02
N PRO A 3 -25.20 -18.08 13.98
CA PRO A 3 -23.93 -18.27 14.65
C PRO A 3 -22.85 -17.37 14.04
N ILE A 4 -22.10 -16.73 14.91
CA ILE A 4 -20.86 -16.00 14.58
C ILE A 4 -19.89 -17.06 14.08
N TYR A 5 -19.58 -17.04 12.78
CA TYR A 5 -18.59 -17.94 12.20
C TYR A 5 -17.24 -17.70 12.87
N ALA A 6 -16.77 -18.71 13.58
CA ALA A 6 -15.38 -18.79 13.96
C ALA A 6 -14.54 -18.92 12.68
N ILE A 7 -13.93 -17.82 12.26
CA ILE A 7 -13.02 -17.84 11.12
C ILE A 7 -11.74 -18.48 11.61
N VAL A 8 -11.57 -19.74 11.22
CA VAL A 8 -10.35 -20.51 11.41
C VAL A 8 -9.21 -19.72 10.75
N LEU A 9 -8.21 -19.35 11.53
CA LEU A 9 -6.92 -18.88 11.02
C LEU A 9 -6.24 -20.06 10.31
N SER A 10 -6.49 -20.21 9.01
CA SER A 10 -5.54 -20.93 8.19
C SER A 10 -4.34 -19.99 8.02
N ALA A 11 -3.25 -20.26 8.73
CA ALA A 11 -1.95 -19.76 8.34
C ALA A 11 -1.73 -20.28 6.91
N LEU A 12 -1.81 -19.38 5.93
CA LEU A 12 -1.33 -19.66 4.59
C LEU A 12 0.19 -19.83 4.74
N ALA A 13 0.61 -21.07 4.96
CA ALA A 13 2.00 -21.42 4.82
C ALA A 13 2.32 -21.23 3.34
N LEU A 14 3.09 -20.18 3.01
CA LEU A 14 3.86 -20.22 1.78
C LEU A 14 4.70 -21.50 1.83
N GLY A 15 4.59 -22.29 0.77
CA GLY A 15 5.43 -23.47 0.63
C GLY A 15 6.89 -23.07 0.84
N ALA A 16 7.70 -23.97 1.38
CA ALA A 16 9.09 -23.74 1.62
C ALA A 16 9.72 -23.07 0.39
N HIS A 17 10.17 -21.82 0.55
CA HIS A 17 10.92 -21.13 -0.48
C HIS A 17 12.22 -21.88 -0.66
N ALA A 18 12.40 -22.51 -1.82
CA ALA A 18 13.57 -23.32 -2.09
C ALA A 18 14.87 -22.48 -2.11
N ASP A 19 14.79 -21.21 -2.52
CA ASP A 19 15.97 -20.35 -2.66
C ASP A 19 15.68 -18.88 -2.28
N ASP A 20 16.63 -18.29 -1.52
CA ASP A 20 16.71 -16.85 -1.28
C ASP A 20 17.50 -16.19 -2.42
N PHE A 21 16.89 -15.22 -3.09
CA PHE A 21 17.55 -14.34 -4.06
C PHE A 21 18.10 -13.11 -3.33
N ARG A 22 19.37 -13.09 -3.02
CA ARG A 22 19.97 -12.05 -2.16
C ARG A 22 20.46 -10.86 -2.96
N VAL A 23 20.06 -9.66 -2.50
CA VAL A 23 20.57 -8.37 -2.98
C VAL A 23 21.52 -7.80 -1.94
N ALA A 24 22.75 -7.51 -2.34
CA ALA A 24 23.80 -6.98 -1.47
C ALA A 24 23.50 -5.54 -1.01
N ALA A 25 24.22 -5.06 0.01
CA ALA A 25 23.99 -3.77 0.66
C ALA A 25 24.14 -2.54 -0.26
N ASP A 26 24.83 -2.69 -1.38
CA ASP A 26 25.05 -1.66 -2.42
C ASP A 26 24.15 -1.83 -3.67
N GLY A 27 23.30 -2.88 -3.68
CA GLY A 27 22.39 -3.14 -4.78
C GLY A 27 21.29 -2.08 -4.87
N GLY A 28 20.97 -1.65 -6.08
CA GLY A 28 19.93 -0.66 -6.36
C GLY A 28 18.73 -1.24 -7.11
N ARG A 29 18.04 -0.37 -7.88
CA ARG A 29 16.85 -0.75 -8.67
C ARG A 29 17.10 -1.97 -9.57
N ALA A 30 18.21 -1.97 -10.31
CA ALA A 30 18.49 -3.00 -11.30
C ALA A 30 18.65 -4.38 -10.66
N GLU A 31 19.45 -4.47 -9.61
CA GLU A 31 19.75 -5.70 -8.89
C GLU A 31 18.49 -6.25 -8.19
N ILE A 32 17.70 -5.38 -7.58
CA ILE A 32 16.45 -5.79 -6.94
C ILE A 32 15.43 -6.28 -7.98
N GLN A 33 15.27 -5.58 -9.10
CA GLN A 33 14.34 -6.00 -10.15
C GLN A 33 14.80 -7.31 -10.79
N GLN A 34 16.10 -7.46 -11.04
CA GLN A 34 16.65 -8.71 -11.57
C GLN A 34 16.41 -9.89 -10.62
N ALA A 35 16.57 -9.69 -9.31
CA ALA A 35 16.26 -10.71 -8.32
C ALA A 35 14.77 -11.08 -8.29
N ILE A 36 13.87 -10.09 -8.40
CA ILE A 36 12.42 -10.32 -8.49
C ILE A 36 12.07 -11.13 -9.74
N ASP A 37 12.64 -10.76 -10.89
CA ASP A 37 12.37 -11.45 -12.16
C ASP A 37 12.96 -12.87 -12.15
N ALA A 38 14.13 -13.07 -11.57
CA ALA A 38 14.75 -14.39 -11.39
C ALA A 38 13.94 -15.31 -10.45
N ALA A 39 13.49 -14.78 -9.31
CA ALA A 39 12.63 -15.52 -8.39
C ALA A 39 11.32 -15.96 -9.08
N SER A 40 10.67 -15.07 -9.82
CA SER A 40 9.48 -15.40 -10.57
C SER A 40 9.72 -16.44 -11.66
N ALA A 41 10.84 -16.35 -12.38
CA ALA A 41 11.21 -17.32 -13.42
C ALA A 41 11.51 -18.71 -12.84
N ALA A 42 11.96 -18.78 -11.59
CA ALA A 42 12.16 -20.03 -10.83
C ALA A 42 10.83 -20.64 -10.29
N GLY A 43 9.69 -19.99 -10.56
CA GLY A 43 8.38 -20.42 -10.05
C GLY A 43 7.97 -19.81 -8.73
N GLY A 44 8.74 -18.88 -8.21
CA GLY A 44 8.54 -18.15 -6.97
C GLY A 44 9.80 -18.13 -6.11
N GLY A 45 9.81 -17.27 -5.11
CA GLY A 45 10.95 -17.18 -4.22
C GLY A 45 10.94 -15.93 -3.35
N ARG A 46 11.94 -15.86 -2.48
CA ARG A 46 12.13 -14.74 -1.57
C ARG A 46 13.34 -13.91 -2.00
N VAL A 47 13.07 -12.65 -2.34
CA VAL A 47 14.11 -11.67 -2.63
C VAL A 47 14.50 -10.99 -1.31
N VAL A 48 15.70 -11.23 -0.83
CA VAL A 48 16.20 -10.72 0.45
C VAL A 48 17.11 -9.53 0.21
N VAL A 49 16.66 -8.36 0.64
CA VAL A 49 17.43 -7.11 0.53
C VAL A 49 18.21 -6.91 1.83
N ALA A 50 19.52 -6.90 1.72
CA ALA A 50 20.44 -6.76 2.86
C ALA A 50 20.35 -5.36 3.50
N PRO A 51 20.80 -5.20 4.77
CA PRO A 51 20.92 -3.89 5.40
C PRO A 51 21.75 -2.92 4.56
N GLY A 52 21.26 -1.71 4.34
CA GLY A 52 21.89 -0.68 3.50
C GLY A 52 20.87 0.28 2.93
N VAL A 53 21.34 1.28 2.20
CA VAL A 53 20.48 2.23 1.46
C VAL A 53 20.49 1.85 -0.01
N HIS A 54 19.33 1.47 -0.51
CA HIS A 54 19.11 1.00 -1.88
C HIS A 54 18.35 2.04 -2.68
N PRO A 55 19.00 2.87 -3.50
CA PRO A 55 18.29 3.82 -4.38
C PRO A 55 17.44 3.07 -5.40
N VAL A 56 16.15 3.37 -5.43
CA VAL A 56 15.22 2.68 -6.32
C VAL A 56 14.29 3.68 -7.04
N GLY A 57 13.97 3.37 -8.27
CA GLY A 57 12.82 3.88 -8.99
C GLY A 57 11.68 2.87 -8.92
N ALA A 58 10.84 2.82 -9.96
CA ALA A 58 9.77 1.84 -10.01
C ALA A 58 10.30 0.40 -9.97
N LEU A 59 9.75 -0.40 -9.05
CA LEU A 59 9.94 -1.86 -8.97
C LEU A 59 8.63 -2.54 -9.29
N ARG A 60 8.67 -3.62 -10.05
CA ARG A 60 7.49 -4.44 -10.37
C ARG A 60 7.58 -5.80 -9.69
N LEU A 61 6.67 -6.07 -8.75
CA LEU A 61 6.53 -7.41 -8.18
C LEU A 61 5.91 -8.37 -9.20
N ARG A 62 6.24 -9.64 -9.06
CA ARG A 62 5.74 -10.75 -9.89
C ARG A 62 5.04 -11.77 -9.00
N SER A 63 4.22 -12.62 -9.62
CA SER A 63 3.55 -13.71 -8.91
C SER A 63 4.53 -14.60 -8.16
N HIS A 64 4.14 -15.04 -6.99
CA HIS A 64 4.88 -15.95 -6.10
C HIS A 64 6.21 -15.37 -5.58
N VAL A 65 6.34 -14.03 -5.54
CA VAL A 65 7.57 -13.38 -5.04
C VAL A 65 7.30 -12.63 -3.73
N GLU A 66 8.14 -12.92 -2.76
CA GLU A 66 8.26 -12.15 -1.51
C GLU A 66 9.46 -11.20 -1.59
N LEU A 67 9.22 -9.89 -1.51
CA LEU A 67 10.26 -8.89 -1.32
C LEU A 67 10.47 -8.69 0.19
N HIS A 68 11.57 -9.23 0.70
CA HIS A 68 11.91 -9.20 2.12
C HIS A 68 12.99 -8.18 2.42
N LEU A 69 12.68 -7.20 3.26
CA LEU A 69 13.61 -6.16 3.67
C LEU A 69 14.19 -6.52 5.05
N GLU A 70 15.45 -6.88 5.13
CA GLU A 70 16.10 -7.12 6.41
C GLU A 70 16.10 -5.86 7.28
N LYS A 71 16.23 -6.02 8.59
CA LYS A 71 16.34 -4.88 9.52
C LYS A 71 17.53 -4.00 9.13
N GLY A 72 17.28 -2.72 8.86
CA GLY A 72 18.29 -1.77 8.39
C GLY A 72 18.40 -1.65 6.87
N ALA A 73 17.65 -2.44 6.10
CA ALA A 73 17.47 -2.20 4.67
C ALA A 73 16.54 -0.99 4.46
N VAL A 74 16.92 -0.09 3.58
CA VAL A 74 16.12 1.10 3.20
C VAL A 74 16.00 1.16 1.69
N LEU A 75 14.79 0.93 1.15
CA LEU A 75 14.50 1.27 -0.22
C LEU A 75 14.25 2.77 -0.29
N LEU A 76 15.19 3.51 -0.88
CA LEU A 76 15.13 4.96 -1.01
C LEU A 76 14.56 5.33 -2.38
N GLY A 77 13.30 5.78 -2.41
CA GLY A 77 12.60 6.16 -3.64
C GLY A 77 13.25 7.35 -4.34
N SER A 78 13.41 7.28 -5.66
CA SER A 78 13.94 8.40 -6.44
C SER A 78 13.00 9.61 -6.42
N THR A 79 13.59 10.80 -6.45
CA THR A 79 12.83 12.05 -6.63
C THR A 79 12.73 12.48 -8.09
N LYS A 80 13.28 11.69 -9.02
CA LYS A 80 13.26 11.96 -10.45
C LYS A 80 12.13 11.22 -11.13
N ARG A 81 11.35 11.93 -11.96
CA ARG A 81 10.22 11.37 -12.70
C ARG A 81 10.62 10.21 -13.61
N ASP A 82 11.76 10.32 -14.26
CA ASP A 82 12.21 9.37 -15.29
C ASP A 82 12.67 8.02 -14.72
N ASP A 83 12.81 7.93 -13.40
CA ASP A 83 13.09 6.66 -12.68
C ASP A 83 11.80 5.85 -12.40
N TYR A 84 10.63 6.35 -12.83
CA TYR A 84 9.34 5.72 -12.61
C TYR A 84 8.65 5.40 -13.93
N ASP A 85 8.35 4.13 -14.13
CA ASP A 85 7.54 3.67 -15.25
C ASP A 85 6.06 4.04 -15.04
N ASP A 86 5.34 4.36 -16.11
CA ASP A 86 3.91 4.58 -16.05
C ASP A 86 3.19 3.26 -15.73
N PHE A 87 2.25 3.30 -14.82
CA PHE A 87 1.33 2.18 -14.59
C PHE A 87 0.40 2.03 -15.81
N PRO A 88 0.21 0.81 -16.34
CA PRO A 88 -0.59 0.63 -17.55
C PRO A 88 -2.04 1.09 -17.37
N ARG A 89 -2.52 1.98 -18.22
CA ARG A 89 -3.87 2.55 -18.14
C ARG A 89 -4.97 1.59 -18.56
N ASP A 90 -4.64 0.60 -19.36
CA ASP A 90 -5.53 -0.51 -19.73
C ASP A 90 -5.70 -1.52 -18.59
N VAL A 91 -4.79 -1.51 -17.61
CA VAL A 91 -4.92 -2.28 -16.37
C VAL A 91 -5.76 -1.53 -15.33
N CYS A 92 -5.54 -0.22 -15.20
CA CYS A 92 -6.27 0.62 -14.27
C CYS A 92 -6.31 2.06 -14.79
N SER A 93 -7.49 2.55 -15.12
CA SER A 93 -7.72 3.95 -15.53
C SER A 93 -7.97 4.86 -14.33
N VAL A 94 -8.34 4.31 -13.18
CA VAL A 94 -8.49 5.06 -11.93
C VAL A 94 -7.13 5.49 -11.43
N SER A 95 -6.94 6.79 -11.33
CA SER A 95 -5.66 7.39 -10.94
C SER A 95 -5.85 8.35 -9.77
N PRO A 96 -5.29 8.02 -8.61
CA PRO A 96 -5.23 8.96 -7.50
C PRO A 96 -4.50 10.24 -7.90
N GLU A 97 -5.15 11.39 -7.70
CA GLU A 97 -4.55 12.70 -7.96
C GLU A 97 -3.85 12.82 -9.33
N SER A 98 -4.38 12.11 -10.35
CA SER A 98 -3.79 12.03 -11.70
C SER A 98 -2.37 11.46 -11.74
N SER A 99 -1.97 10.66 -10.76
CA SER A 99 -0.69 9.94 -10.75
C SER A 99 -0.86 8.53 -11.28
N TYR A 100 -0.06 8.18 -12.29
CA TYR A 100 0.00 6.83 -12.87
C TYR A 100 1.36 6.17 -12.61
N ARG A 101 2.02 6.52 -11.51
CA ARG A 101 3.34 6.00 -11.15
C ARG A 101 3.39 5.60 -9.69
N ALA A 102 4.06 4.50 -9.43
CA ALA A 102 4.33 4.07 -8.07
C ALA A 102 5.75 3.51 -7.94
N LEU A 103 6.28 3.57 -6.72
CA LEU A 103 7.59 3.03 -6.41
C LEU A 103 7.58 1.49 -6.46
N ILE A 104 6.52 0.86 -5.94
CA ILE A 104 6.33 -0.58 -6.04
C ILE A 104 4.99 -0.86 -6.71
N GLN A 105 5.02 -1.62 -7.79
CA GLN A 105 3.87 -1.90 -8.63
C GLN A 105 3.63 -3.41 -8.73
N ALA A 106 2.35 -3.81 -8.78
CA ALA A 106 1.94 -5.15 -9.17
C ALA A 106 0.56 -5.11 -9.81
N TRP A 107 0.34 -5.95 -10.80
CA TRP A 107 -0.98 -6.15 -11.38
C TRP A 107 -1.11 -7.54 -11.98
N ASP A 108 -2.33 -8.09 -11.89
CA ASP A 108 -2.65 -9.44 -12.36
C ASP A 108 -1.69 -10.49 -11.79
N THR A 109 -1.39 -10.40 -10.48
CA THR A 109 -0.43 -11.28 -9.80
C THR A 109 -1.05 -12.00 -8.61
N ASP A 110 -0.52 -13.17 -8.32
CA ASP A 110 -0.89 -13.98 -7.17
C ASP A 110 0.29 -14.19 -6.22
N ASP A 111 -0.01 -14.35 -4.93
CA ASP A 111 0.99 -14.69 -3.88
C ASP A 111 2.17 -13.72 -3.86
N ILE A 112 1.88 -12.44 -3.68
CA ILE A 112 2.93 -11.42 -3.55
C ILE A 112 3.04 -10.95 -2.11
N ALA A 113 4.26 -10.63 -1.70
CA ALA A 113 4.49 -10.11 -0.35
C ALA A 113 5.56 -9.02 -0.31
N ILE A 114 5.39 -8.08 0.63
CA ILE A 114 6.44 -7.18 1.10
C ILE A 114 6.57 -7.41 2.60
N THR A 115 7.71 -7.89 3.04
CA THR A 115 7.89 -8.32 4.44
C THR A 115 9.19 -7.82 5.05
N GLY A 116 9.37 -8.09 6.34
CA GLY A 116 10.62 -7.82 7.05
C GLY A 116 10.54 -6.65 8.03
N LYS A 117 11.70 -6.10 8.38
CA LYS A 117 11.84 -5.00 9.35
C LYS A 117 12.60 -3.81 8.76
N GLY A 118 12.68 -3.75 7.44
CA GLY A 118 13.26 -2.62 6.72
C GLY A 118 12.29 -1.48 6.51
N THR A 119 12.73 -0.48 5.76
CA THR A 119 11.99 0.76 5.47
C THR A 119 11.89 0.98 3.97
N ILE A 120 10.72 1.43 3.52
CA ILE A 120 10.52 2.01 2.20
C ILE A 120 10.31 3.49 2.41
N ASP A 121 11.27 4.32 1.98
CA ASP A 121 11.26 5.78 2.14
C ASP A 121 10.95 6.44 0.80
N GLY A 122 9.78 7.04 0.70
CA GLY A 122 9.31 7.71 -0.51
C GLY A 122 9.89 9.12 -0.71
N GLN A 123 10.67 9.63 0.24
CA GLN A 123 11.23 10.98 0.21
C GLN A 123 10.19 12.09 0.03
N GLY A 124 8.97 11.91 0.52
CA GLY A 124 7.84 12.82 0.35
C GLY A 124 8.16 14.31 0.48
N PRO A 125 8.93 14.76 1.50
CA PRO A 125 9.29 16.16 1.66
C PRO A 125 9.96 16.81 0.43
N ALA A 126 10.59 16.02 -0.45
CA ALA A 126 11.21 16.53 -1.68
C ALA A 126 10.21 16.91 -2.78
N PHE A 127 8.96 16.45 -2.65
CA PHE A 127 7.88 16.68 -3.62
C PHE A 127 6.95 17.84 -3.26
N TYR A 128 7.15 18.46 -2.10
CA TYR A 128 6.25 19.51 -1.59
C TYR A 128 6.98 20.84 -1.38
N ASP A 129 6.29 21.93 -1.71
CA ASP A 129 6.72 23.26 -1.32
C ASP A 129 6.30 23.54 0.12
N ARG A 130 7.26 23.90 0.95
CA ARG A 130 7.01 24.30 2.34
C ARG A 130 6.52 25.74 2.38
N LYS A 131 5.26 25.95 2.72
CA LYS A 131 4.66 27.29 2.89
C LYS A 131 4.23 27.49 4.35
N PRO A 132 5.04 28.20 5.16
CA PRO A 132 4.60 28.59 6.51
C PRO A 132 3.37 29.53 6.43
N PRO A 133 2.46 29.51 7.43
CA PRO A 133 2.38 28.60 8.57
C PRO A 133 1.49 27.38 8.32
N ARG A 134 0.92 27.22 7.14
CA ARG A 134 -0.18 26.26 6.87
C ARG A 134 0.26 24.90 6.34
N GLY A 135 1.52 24.57 6.40
CA GLY A 135 1.98 23.27 5.97
C GLY A 135 2.61 23.27 4.57
N HIS A 136 2.66 22.11 3.98
CA HIS A 136 3.27 21.87 2.68
C HIS A 136 2.21 21.83 1.59
N TRP A 137 2.52 22.44 0.45
CA TRP A 137 1.69 22.33 -0.73
C TRP A 137 2.38 21.43 -1.75
N PRO A 138 1.63 20.58 -2.47
CA PRO A 138 2.23 19.73 -3.47
C PRO A 138 2.90 20.55 -4.58
N LYS A 139 4.06 20.11 -5.01
CA LYS A 139 4.70 20.63 -6.21
C LYS A 139 3.87 20.22 -7.43
N PRO A 140 3.65 21.12 -8.41
CA PRO A 140 2.66 20.89 -9.47
C PRO A 140 3.06 19.83 -10.51
N LYS A 141 4.17 19.11 -10.36
CA LYS A 141 4.70 18.35 -11.50
C LYS A 141 4.64 16.83 -11.38
N PHE A 142 4.86 16.24 -10.24
CA PHE A 142 5.00 14.80 -10.13
C PHE A 142 5.02 14.37 -8.67
N ARG A 143 4.17 13.42 -8.33
CA ARG A 143 4.17 12.72 -7.03
C ARG A 143 3.82 11.26 -7.31
N PRO A 144 4.73 10.31 -7.13
CA PRO A 144 4.39 8.89 -7.25
C PRO A 144 3.63 8.40 -6.03
N LEU A 145 2.78 7.41 -6.22
CA LEU A 145 2.32 6.52 -5.15
C LEU A 145 3.54 5.76 -4.59
N MET A 146 3.45 5.27 -3.37
CA MET A 146 4.51 4.38 -2.89
C MET A 146 4.25 2.94 -3.32
N VAL A 147 3.03 2.44 -3.14
CA VAL A 147 2.62 1.09 -3.56
C VAL A 147 1.33 1.18 -4.38
N GLN A 148 1.29 0.50 -5.52
CA GLN A 148 0.07 0.33 -6.32
C GLN A 148 -0.09 -1.12 -6.74
N PHE A 149 -1.15 -1.78 -6.21
CA PHE A 149 -1.51 -3.14 -6.57
C PHE A 149 -2.91 -3.19 -7.16
N VAL A 150 -3.05 -3.82 -8.32
CA VAL A 150 -4.32 -3.91 -9.02
C VAL A 150 -4.59 -5.36 -9.46
N ARG A 151 -5.77 -5.88 -9.14
CA ARG A 151 -6.19 -7.26 -9.47
C ARG A 151 -5.19 -8.31 -9.00
N CYS A 152 -4.66 -8.14 -7.78
CA CYS A 152 -3.76 -9.10 -7.15
C CYS A 152 -4.53 -9.97 -6.14
N ARG A 153 -4.09 -11.21 -5.95
CA ARG A 153 -4.66 -12.12 -4.96
C ARG A 153 -3.58 -12.62 -4.00
N ARG A 154 -3.97 -12.88 -2.74
CA ARG A 154 -3.07 -13.34 -1.66
C ARG A 154 -1.88 -12.41 -1.49
N VAL A 155 -2.21 -11.16 -1.12
CA VAL A 155 -1.25 -10.07 -0.90
C VAL A 155 -0.89 -9.99 0.58
N ARG A 156 0.40 -9.95 0.92
CA ARG A 156 0.87 -9.78 2.30
C ARG A 156 1.80 -8.59 2.43
N LEU A 157 1.54 -7.75 3.42
CA LEU A 157 2.36 -6.61 3.83
C LEU A 157 2.65 -6.79 5.32
N GLU A 158 3.87 -7.17 5.70
CA GLU A 158 4.16 -7.60 7.07
C GLU A 158 5.42 -6.96 7.65
N GLY A 159 5.26 -6.22 8.73
CA GLY A 159 6.36 -5.75 9.58
C GLY A 159 7.18 -4.57 9.05
N VAL A 160 6.98 -4.17 7.81
CA VAL A 160 7.74 -3.13 7.09
C VAL A 160 7.28 -1.73 7.50
N THR A 161 8.21 -0.78 7.47
CA THR A 161 7.92 0.65 7.64
C THR A 161 7.82 1.33 6.28
N PHE A 162 6.68 1.99 6.02
CA PHE A 162 6.45 2.88 4.89
C PHE A 162 6.60 4.31 5.38
N LYS A 163 7.58 5.02 4.87
CA LYS A 163 7.96 6.34 5.38
C LYS A 163 7.88 7.41 4.29
N ASP A 164 7.29 8.55 4.65
CA ASP A 164 7.28 9.78 3.84
C ASP A 164 6.85 9.55 2.39
N SER A 165 5.65 8.99 2.18
CA SER A 165 5.09 8.84 0.84
C SER A 165 4.85 10.22 0.19
N PRO A 166 5.22 10.40 -1.09
CA PRO A 166 4.95 11.65 -1.81
C PRO A 166 3.47 11.89 -2.11
N LEU A 167 2.69 10.81 -2.20
CA LEU A 167 1.26 10.78 -2.47
C LEU A 167 0.66 9.68 -1.58
N TRP A 168 -0.45 9.04 -1.94
CA TRP A 168 -1.01 7.92 -1.20
C TRP A 168 0.03 6.82 -0.99
N THR A 169 0.15 6.35 0.25
CA THR A 169 1.18 5.34 0.55
C THR A 169 0.87 4.02 -0.13
N MET A 170 -0.37 3.55 -0.03
CA MET A 170 -0.77 2.30 -0.67
C MET A 170 -2.13 2.45 -1.35
N PHE A 171 -2.18 2.22 -2.65
CA PHE A 171 -3.40 2.10 -3.43
C PHE A 171 -3.59 0.65 -3.84
N ILE A 172 -4.53 -0.02 -3.22
CA ILE A 172 -4.84 -1.44 -3.40
C ILE A 172 -6.23 -1.53 -4.03
N ARG A 173 -6.30 -1.95 -5.30
CA ARG A 173 -7.55 -1.96 -6.07
C ARG A 173 -7.87 -3.32 -6.62
N LEU A 174 -9.15 -3.73 -6.54
CA LEU A 174 -9.66 -5.00 -7.08
C LEU A 174 -8.85 -6.22 -6.60
N CYS A 175 -8.26 -6.12 -5.40
CA CYS A 175 -7.44 -7.17 -4.82
C CYS A 175 -8.26 -8.03 -3.84
N GLU A 176 -7.87 -9.30 -3.72
CA GLU A 176 -8.52 -10.25 -2.83
C GLU A 176 -7.52 -10.94 -1.91
N ASP A 177 -7.97 -11.33 -0.71
CA ASP A 177 -7.14 -11.98 0.31
C ASP A 177 -5.91 -11.13 0.67
N VAL A 178 -6.15 -9.90 1.12
CA VAL A 178 -5.10 -8.93 1.48
C VAL A 178 -4.89 -8.93 2.98
N VAL A 179 -3.64 -9.08 3.40
CA VAL A 179 -3.23 -8.98 4.81
C VAL A 179 -2.18 -7.88 4.95
N ALA A 180 -2.43 -6.92 5.84
CA ALA A 180 -1.46 -5.94 6.30
C ALA A 180 -1.32 -6.09 7.81
N ASP A 181 -0.20 -6.63 8.28
CA ASP A 181 0.01 -6.93 9.70
C ASP A 181 1.33 -6.37 10.23
N GLY A 182 1.26 -5.71 11.38
CA GLY A 182 2.45 -5.17 12.05
C GLY A 182 3.21 -4.11 11.23
N ILE A 183 2.58 -3.47 10.24
CA ILE A 183 3.20 -2.43 9.44
C ILE A 183 3.19 -1.09 10.19
N THR A 184 4.13 -0.23 9.79
CA THR A 184 4.16 1.17 10.23
C THR A 184 4.09 2.07 9.01
N VAL A 185 3.11 2.98 8.98
CA VAL A 185 3.02 4.06 8.00
C VAL A 185 3.28 5.37 8.71
N VAL A 186 4.29 6.09 8.30
CA VAL A 186 4.67 7.36 8.92
C VAL A 186 5.02 8.41 7.87
N GLY A 187 4.35 9.56 7.94
CA GLY A 187 4.61 10.72 7.09
C GLY A 187 4.57 12.03 7.88
N ASP A 188 5.09 13.09 7.27
CA ASP A 188 4.93 14.43 7.82
C ASP A 188 3.44 14.82 7.74
N GLN A 189 2.84 15.04 8.90
CA GLN A 189 1.42 15.38 9.02
C GLN A 189 1.05 16.75 8.42
N ARG A 190 2.00 17.52 7.91
CA ARG A 190 1.76 18.75 7.16
C ARG A 190 1.65 18.52 5.65
N MET A 191 2.00 17.34 5.17
CA MET A 191 1.81 16.96 3.78
C MET A 191 0.36 16.54 3.54
N ILE A 192 -0.18 16.93 2.38
CA ILE A 192 -1.50 16.52 1.93
C ILE A 192 -1.41 15.28 1.04
N ASN A 193 -2.46 14.48 1.00
CA ASN A 193 -2.56 13.28 0.19
C ASN A 193 -1.45 12.23 0.48
N ASN A 194 -0.93 12.18 1.70
CA ASN A 194 -0.07 11.08 2.13
C ASN A 194 -0.87 10.09 2.98
N ASP A 195 -1.96 9.63 2.39
CA ASP A 195 -2.86 8.63 2.94
C ASP A 195 -2.13 7.34 3.32
N GLY A 196 -2.68 6.56 4.23
CA GLY A 196 -2.10 5.29 4.65
C GLY A 196 -2.38 4.17 3.67
N ILE A 197 -3.57 3.56 3.74
CA ILE A 197 -3.99 2.51 2.80
C ILE A 197 -5.37 2.86 2.25
N ASP A 198 -5.45 2.91 0.94
CA ASP A 198 -6.67 3.06 0.16
C ASP A 198 -7.04 1.73 -0.47
N PHE A 199 -8.07 1.10 0.08
CA PHE A 199 -8.66 -0.10 -0.48
C PHE A 199 -9.83 0.25 -1.38
N ASP A 200 -9.72 -0.06 -2.65
CA ASP A 200 -10.76 0.20 -3.64
C ASP A 200 -11.25 -1.10 -4.26
N ALA A 201 -12.52 -1.41 -4.05
CA ALA A 201 -13.16 -2.64 -4.53
C ALA A 201 -12.40 -3.94 -4.12
N CYS A 202 -11.82 -3.95 -2.94
CA CYS A 202 -11.10 -5.10 -2.40
C CYS A 202 -12.03 -6.02 -1.60
N ARG A 203 -11.64 -7.29 -1.49
CA ARG A 203 -12.40 -8.32 -0.77
C ARG A 203 -11.52 -9.14 0.17
N ARG A 204 -12.05 -9.55 1.32
CA ARG A 204 -11.38 -10.37 2.34
C ARG A 204 -10.06 -9.75 2.78
N VAL A 205 -10.17 -8.55 3.36
CA VAL A 205 -9.03 -7.75 3.78
C VAL A 205 -8.87 -7.79 5.31
N ARG A 206 -7.64 -7.94 5.77
CA ARG A 206 -7.28 -7.83 7.18
C ARG A 206 -6.19 -6.80 7.37
N VAL A 207 -6.40 -5.87 8.27
CA VAL A 207 -5.38 -4.93 8.75
C VAL A 207 -5.24 -5.11 10.25
N GLY A 208 -4.06 -5.47 10.72
CA GLY A 208 -3.84 -5.78 12.14
C GLY A 208 -2.53 -5.22 12.68
N ASN A 209 -2.49 -5.01 14.02
CA ASN A 209 -1.26 -4.73 14.77
C ASN A 209 -0.42 -3.58 14.21
N SER A 210 -1.04 -2.60 13.57
CA SER A 210 -0.38 -1.63 12.71
C SER A 210 -0.49 -0.19 13.23
N HIS A 211 0.48 0.64 12.85
CA HIS A 211 0.58 2.03 13.27
C HIS A 211 0.57 2.96 12.06
N PHE A 212 -0.32 3.94 12.07
CA PHE A 212 -0.46 4.93 11.02
C PHE A 212 -0.31 6.34 11.60
N LYS A 213 0.55 7.15 10.98
CA LYS A 213 0.68 8.58 11.24
C LYS A 213 0.76 9.32 9.92
N THR A 214 -0.34 9.92 9.49
CA THR A 214 -0.54 10.49 8.17
C THR A 214 -0.96 11.95 8.22
N GLY A 215 -0.70 12.69 7.17
CA GLY A 215 -1.21 14.06 6.98
C GLY A 215 -2.62 14.05 6.38
N ASP A 216 -2.98 12.97 5.68
CA ASP A 216 -4.32 12.70 5.16
C ASP A 216 -4.90 11.45 5.82
N ASP A 217 -5.83 10.75 5.20
CA ASP A 217 -6.57 9.63 5.79
C ASP A 217 -5.66 8.43 6.14
N CYS A 218 -5.96 7.68 7.22
CA CYS A 218 -5.15 6.50 7.57
C CYS A 218 -5.60 5.24 6.82
N ILE A 219 -6.89 4.92 6.87
CA ILE A 219 -7.46 3.73 6.22
C ILE A 219 -8.73 4.12 5.49
N ILE A 220 -8.77 3.85 4.20
CA ILE A 220 -9.86 4.23 3.32
C ILE A 220 -10.47 3.00 2.67
N LEU A 221 -11.79 2.89 2.65
CA LEU A 221 -12.57 1.91 1.91
C LEU A 221 -13.37 2.61 0.82
N ARG A 222 -13.21 2.16 -0.41
CA ARG A 222 -13.89 2.70 -1.60
C ARG A 222 -14.44 1.58 -2.47
N ALA A 223 -15.37 1.94 -3.34
CA ALA A 223 -15.88 1.09 -4.41
C ALA A 223 -16.11 2.00 -5.63
N MET A 224 -15.04 2.26 -6.38
CA MET A 224 -15.08 3.13 -7.57
C MET A 224 -15.22 2.30 -8.83
N ARG A 225 -16.21 2.63 -9.66
CA ARG A 225 -16.39 2.03 -10.98
C ARG A 225 -15.44 2.68 -11.99
N GLU A 226 -14.85 1.88 -12.85
CA GLU A 226 -14.14 2.39 -14.03
C GLU A 226 -15.12 2.66 -15.18
N TRP A 227 -16.14 1.82 -15.29
CA TRP A 227 -17.13 1.88 -16.37
C TRP A 227 -18.54 2.01 -15.80
N LYS A 228 -19.43 2.66 -16.56
CA LYS A 228 -20.80 2.97 -16.10
C LYS A 228 -21.60 1.75 -15.69
N ASP A 229 -21.41 0.65 -16.38
CA ASP A 229 -22.17 -0.61 -16.16
C ASP A 229 -21.39 -1.65 -15.32
N GLU A 230 -20.21 -1.28 -14.81
CA GLU A 230 -19.43 -2.12 -13.90
C GLU A 230 -20.07 -2.13 -12.51
N HIS A 231 -20.03 -3.28 -11.85
CA HIS A 231 -20.37 -3.41 -10.44
C HIS A 231 -19.17 -3.89 -9.65
N VAL A 232 -18.76 -3.09 -8.70
CA VAL A 232 -17.62 -3.38 -7.83
C VAL A 232 -18.06 -3.39 -6.37
N VAL A 233 -17.40 -4.20 -5.57
CA VAL A 233 -17.74 -4.33 -4.14
C VAL A 233 -16.46 -4.28 -3.31
N CYS A 234 -16.48 -3.44 -2.28
CA CYS A 234 -15.47 -3.40 -1.23
C CYS A 234 -16.05 -4.11 -0.01
N GLU A 235 -15.60 -5.33 0.31
CA GLU A 235 -16.28 -6.16 1.30
C GLU A 235 -15.37 -7.06 2.14
N ASP A 236 -15.91 -7.51 3.28
CA ASP A 236 -15.28 -8.47 4.20
C ASP A 236 -13.95 -7.93 4.79
N PHE A 237 -14.05 -6.79 5.45
CA PHE A 237 -12.92 -6.15 6.11
C PHE A 237 -12.88 -6.42 7.60
N VAL A 238 -11.70 -6.74 8.12
CA VAL A 238 -11.41 -6.74 9.55
C VAL A 238 -10.18 -5.87 9.79
N VAL A 239 -10.39 -4.76 10.49
CA VAL A 239 -9.32 -3.88 10.97
C VAL A 239 -9.27 -3.97 12.49
N SER A 240 -8.13 -4.37 13.05
CA SER A 240 -8.05 -4.60 14.50
C SER A 240 -6.69 -4.30 15.10
N ASN A 241 -6.67 -3.89 16.37
CA ASN A 241 -5.46 -3.61 17.15
C ASN A 241 -4.53 -2.62 16.42
N CYS A 242 -5.09 -1.50 15.95
CA CYS A 242 -4.35 -0.47 15.22
C CYS A 242 -4.34 0.86 15.97
N VAL A 243 -3.27 1.62 15.77
CA VAL A 243 -3.15 3.01 16.23
C VAL A 243 -3.14 3.91 15.00
N LEU A 244 -4.16 4.77 14.90
CA LEU A 244 -4.39 5.65 13.76
C LEU A 244 -4.27 7.10 14.22
N ASN A 245 -3.31 7.83 13.67
CA ASN A 245 -3.10 9.25 13.94
C ASN A 245 -3.12 10.02 12.62
N SER A 246 -4.23 10.67 12.32
CA SER A 246 -4.44 11.40 11.08
C SER A 246 -4.66 12.89 11.32
N ARG A 247 -4.20 13.72 10.42
CA ARG A 247 -4.65 15.12 10.36
C ARG A 247 -5.92 15.33 9.52
N CYS A 248 -6.40 14.28 8.88
CA CYS A 248 -7.68 14.25 8.18
C CYS A 248 -8.61 13.25 8.86
N GLN A 249 -8.89 12.09 8.30
CA GLN A 249 -9.72 11.05 8.90
C GLN A 249 -8.89 9.83 9.32
N SER A 250 -9.18 9.26 10.48
CA SER A 250 -8.56 7.99 10.88
C SER A 250 -9.08 6.82 10.04
N ILE A 251 -10.38 6.80 9.78
CA ILE A 251 -11.03 5.84 8.88
C ILE A 251 -11.99 6.62 7.99
N ARG A 252 -11.93 6.37 6.68
CA ARG A 252 -12.86 6.94 5.71
C ARG A 252 -13.55 5.86 4.90
N MET A 253 -14.85 5.99 4.69
CA MET A 253 -15.64 5.14 3.81
C MET A 253 -16.31 6.01 2.75
N GLY A 254 -15.95 5.78 1.51
CA GLY A 254 -16.42 6.58 0.37
C GLY A 254 -15.38 7.55 -0.17
N ALA A 255 -15.82 8.61 -0.85
CA ALA A 255 -15.16 9.75 -1.43
C ALA A 255 -13.87 9.50 -2.27
N PRO A 256 -14.00 9.24 -3.53
CA PRO A 256 -15.24 8.90 -4.21
C PRO A 256 -15.60 7.42 -4.02
N SER A 257 -16.88 7.13 -4.04
CA SER A 257 -17.38 5.75 -4.08
C SER A 257 -18.77 5.79 -4.70
N ASP A 258 -19.01 4.99 -5.70
CA ASP A 258 -20.26 4.95 -6.45
C ASP A 258 -20.87 3.55 -6.51
N ASP A 259 -20.31 2.61 -5.75
CA ASP A 259 -20.82 1.26 -5.59
C ASP A 259 -20.77 0.77 -4.12
N THR A 260 -20.87 -0.50 -3.89
CA THR A 260 -21.17 -1.12 -2.59
C THR A 260 -19.94 -1.25 -1.70
N ILE A 261 -20.05 -0.75 -0.46
CA ILE A 261 -19.15 -1.07 0.64
C ILE A 261 -19.95 -1.81 1.71
N ARG A 262 -19.52 -2.99 2.14
CA ARG A 262 -20.25 -3.78 3.15
C ARG A 262 -19.34 -4.69 3.98
N ASN A 263 -19.86 -5.21 5.11
CA ASN A 263 -19.19 -6.18 5.98
C ASN A 263 -17.82 -5.70 6.48
N ALA A 264 -17.73 -4.49 7.01
CA ALA A 264 -16.51 -3.96 7.60
C ALA A 264 -16.59 -3.97 9.12
N LEU A 265 -15.63 -4.61 9.78
CA LEU A 265 -15.48 -4.65 11.23
C LEU A 265 -14.22 -3.90 11.64
N PHE A 266 -14.39 -2.89 12.48
CA PHE A 266 -13.30 -2.16 13.12
C PHE A 266 -13.36 -2.42 14.63
N LYS A 267 -12.29 -2.94 15.21
CA LYS A 267 -12.24 -3.23 16.64
C LYS A 267 -10.86 -2.95 17.24
N ASP A 268 -10.83 -2.62 18.51
CA ASP A 268 -9.59 -2.35 19.25
C ASP A 268 -8.71 -1.29 18.55
N ILE A 269 -9.34 -0.18 18.11
CA ILE A 269 -8.67 0.90 17.39
C ILE A 269 -8.48 2.10 18.28
N LYS A 270 -7.23 2.55 18.41
CA LYS A 270 -6.90 3.82 19.04
C LYS A 270 -6.77 4.90 17.99
N MET A 271 -7.64 5.89 18.01
CA MET A 271 -7.64 7.01 17.07
C MET A 271 -7.19 8.30 17.73
N SER A 272 -6.43 9.12 17.01
CA SER A 272 -6.05 10.46 17.41
C SER A 272 -5.84 11.34 16.18
N GLY A 273 -5.98 12.65 16.33
CA GLY A 273 -5.85 13.60 15.23
C GLY A 273 -7.11 14.43 15.04
N ASN A 274 -7.42 14.84 13.79
CA ASN A 274 -8.52 15.77 13.54
C ASN A 274 -9.89 15.10 13.59
N ASN A 275 -10.08 14.01 12.84
CA ASN A 275 -11.37 13.31 12.74
C ASN A 275 -11.20 11.80 12.98
N GLY A 276 -12.23 11.17 13.50
CA GLY A 276 -12.27 9.73 13.75
C GLY A 276 -12.70 8.94 12.50
N VAL A 277 -13.97 8.54 12.47
CA VAL A 277 -14.57 7.81 11.34
C VAL A 277 -15.42 8.76 10.51
N PHE A 278 -15.25 8.71 9.22
CA PHE A 278 -15.99 9.56 8.28
C PHE A 278 -16.63 8.72 7.17
N PHE A 279 -17.93 8.97 6.94
CA PHE A 279 -18.70 8.37 5.86
C PHE A 279 -18.99 9.46 4.83
N ASP A 280 -18.54 9.26 3.61
CA ASP A 280 -18.72 10.21 2.51
C ASP A 280 -19.31 9.47 1.31
N TYR A 281 -20.63 9.36 1.33
CA TYR A 281 -21.39 8.80 0.22
C TYR A 281 -22.01 9.93 -0.58
N PRO A 282 -21.86 9.96 -1.89
CA PRO A 282 -22.63 10.91 -2.70
C PRO A 282 -24.12 10.60 -2.54
N ILE A 283 -24.86 11.57 -2.06
CA ILE A 283 -26.33 11.52 -2.07
C ILE A 283 -26.72 11.69 -3.54
N ARG A 284 -27.26 10.63 -4.15
CA ARG A 284 -27.83 10.66 -5.50
C ARG A 284 -29.33 10.84 -5.44
#